data_48b32fdf3d5f598549a31f9020e44e81
#
_entry.id   48b32fdf3d5f598549a31f9020e44e81
#
_cell.length_a   1.000
_cell.length_b   1.000
_cell.length_c   1.000
_cell.angle_alpha   90.00
_cell.angle_beta   90.00
_cell.angle_gamma   90.00
#
_symmetry.space_group_name_H-M   'P 1'
#
loop_
_entity.id
_entity.type
_entity.pdbx_description
1 polymer ?
#
loop_
_entity_poly.entity_id
_entity_poly.type
_entity_poly.pdbx_seq_one_letter_code
_entity_poly.pdbx_strand_id
1 'polypeptide(L)'
;MGYVAPVSPCSGPLLAAAALLAAAGVQKVGRPDPAVRALRSVGLRVPGGLVRLGGAVEVAICIAAVLTGSWWAAALVSASYLAFAVFVAVARRRGGVLASCGCFGRADTPPTLAHVGVNLLLATGAAGAVALPPGSLTSVLTASPWGGVPLLAYSAGCAALAYYALAVLPMLAATPPGRSS
;
A
#
# COMPACT_ATOMS: atom_id res chain seq x y z
N MET A 1 36.47 -11.42 11.93
CA MET A 1 35.20 -11.90 11.34
C MET A 1 34.07 -11.06 11.93
N GLY A 2 33.57 -10.06 11.17
CA GLY A 2 32.46 -9.23 11.62
C GLY A 2 31.19 -10.05 11.59
N TYR A 3 30.44 -10.06 12.69
CA TYR A 3 29.12 -10.67 12.78
C TYR A 3 28.18 -9.86 11.87
N VAL A 4 27.83 -10.40 10.72
CA VAL A 4 26.79 -9.82 9.87
C VAL A 4 25.46 -10.20 10.50
N ALA A 5 24.80 -9.23 11.12
CA ALA A 5 23.49 -9.46 11.67
C ALA A 5 22.54 -9.97 10.56
N PRO A 6 21.75 -11.02 10.83
CA PRO A 6 20.84 -11.56 9.82
C PRO A 6 19.84 -10.49 9.39
N VAL A 7 19.62 -10.36 8.09
CA VAL A 7 18.63 -9.45 7.53
C VAL A 7 17.24 -9.88 8.04
N SER A 8 16.50 -8.94 8.62
CA SER A 8 15.16 -9.23 9.13
C SER A 8 14.25 -9.77 8.00
N PRO A 9 13.52 -10.86 8.20
CA PRO A 9 12.58 -11.39 7.21
C PRO A 9 11.47 -10.41 6.86
N CYS A 10 11.25 -9.40 7.72
CA CYS A 10 10.24 -8.36 7.51
C CYS A 10 10.72 -7.22 6.59
N SER A 11 12.00 -7.19 6.19
CA SER A 11 12.54 -6.14 5.31
C SER A 11 11.83 -6.08 3.96
N GLY A 12 11.65 -7.23 3.30
CA GLY A 12 11.00 -7.31 1.99
C GLY A 12 9.53 -6.87 2.00
N PRO A 13 8.69 -7.44 2.88
CA PRO A 13 7.30 -7.01 3.04
C PRO A 13 7.15 -5.53 3.38
N LEU A 14 7.99 -4.97 4.26
CA LEU A 14 7.96 -3.54 4.58
C LEU A 14 8.33 -2.68 3.36
N LEU A 15 9.37 -3.04 2.61
CA LEU A 15 9.77 -2.31 1.41
C LEU A 15 8.68 -2.33 0.34
N ALA A 16 8.03 -3.48 0.13
CA ALA A 16 6.91 -3.60 -0.81
C ALA A 16 5.72 -2.74 -0.37
N ALA A 17 5.34 -2.79 0.91
CA ALA A 17 4.27 -1.97 1.47
C ALA A 17 4.60 -0.47 1.36
N ALA A 18 5.81 -0.05 1.74
CA ALA A 18 6.24 1.34 1.64
C ALA A 18 6.23 1.85 0.20
N ALA A 19 6.70 1.06 -0.78
CA ALA A 19 6.70 1.44 -2.19
C ALA A 19 5.27 1.68 -2.73
N LEU A 20 4.34 0.78 -2.41
CA LEU A 20 2.93 0.93 -2.84
C LEU A 20 2.24 2.11 -2.15
N LEU A 21 2.48 2.31 -0.85
CA LEU A 21 1.92 3.43 -0.10
C LEU A 21 2.47 4.77 -0.63
N ALA A 22 3.77 4.82 -0.93
CA ALA A 22 4.39 6.00 -1.53
C ALA A 22 3.79 6.31 -2.92
N ALA A 23 3.60 5.29 -3.76
CA ALA A 23 2.95 5.45 -5.06
C ALA A 23 1.52 5.98 -4.94
N ALA A 24 0.74 5.47 -3.97
CA ALA A 24 -0.61 5.96 -3.68
C ALA A 24 -0.59 7.42 -3.16
N GLY A 25 0.37 7.75 -2.29
CA GLY A 25 0.57 9.10 -1.77
C GLY A 25 0.90 10.10 -2.87
N VAL A 26 1.84 9.77 -3.75
CA VAL A 26 2.22 10.62 -4.92
C VAL A 26 1.01 10.86 -5.82
N GLN A 27 0.19 9.85 -6.08
CA GLN A 27 -1.04 10.02 -6.88
C GLN A 27 -2.03 10.98 -6.21
N LYS A 28 -2.22 10.91 -4.88
CA LYS A 28 -3.10 11.82 -4.13
C LYS A 28 -2.59 13.26 -4.15
N VAL A 29 -1.27 13.45 -4.11
CA VAL A 29 -0.65 14.78 -4.23
C VAL A 29 -0.89 15.36 -5.63
N GLY A 30 -0.64 14.57 -6.68
CA GLY A 30 -0.80 15.04 -8.06
C GLY A 30 -2.27 15.14 -8.50
N ARG A 31 -3.10 14.17 -8.13
CA ARG A 31 -4.50 14.05 -8.57
C ARG A 31 -5.40 13.67 -7.40
N PRO A 32 -5.83 14.62 -6.55
CA PRO A 32 -6.63 14.32 -5.36
C PRO A 32 -8.07 13.92 -5.67
N ASP A 33 -8.62 14.29 -6.85
CA ASP A 33 -10.04 14.16 -7.17
C ASP A 33 -10.59 12.72 -7.05
N PRO A 34 -9.91 11.66 -7.47
CA PRO A 34 -10.39 10.29 -7.26
C PRO A 34 -10.58 9.97 -5.78
N ALA A 35 -9.62 10.35 -4.94
CA ALA A 35 -9.70 10.11 -3.50
C ALA A 35 -10.80 10.96 -2.83
N VAL A 36 -10.96 12.23 -3.26
CA VAL A 36 -12.06 13.09 -2.78
C VAL A 36 -13.43 12.48 -3.12
N ARG A 37 -13.60 11.96 -4.34
CA ARG A 37 -14.86 11.28 -4.73
C ARG A 37 -15.10 10.03 -3.90
N ALA A 38 -14.06 9.22 -3.69
CA ALA A 38 -14.14 8.02 -2.88
C ALA A 38 -14.53 8.33 -1.42
N LEU A 39 -13.95 9.35 -0.81
CA LEU A 39 -14.32 9.80 0.54
C LEU A 39 -15.77 10.32 0.60
N ARG A 40 -16.18 11.06 -0.42
CA ARG A 40 -17.57 11.58 -0.51
C ARG A 40 -18.59 10.46 -0.64
N SER A 41 -18.29 9.36 -1.32
CA SER A 41 -19.22 8.21 -1.46
C SER A 41 -19.53 7.51 -0.14
N VAL A 42 -18.63 7.62 0.86
CA VAL A 42 -18.87 7.14 2.22
C VAL A 42 -19.37 8.23 3.17
N GLY A 43 -19.74 9.40 2.65
CA GLY A 43 -20.31 10.51 3.43
C GLY A 43 -19.26 11.49 4.01
N LEU A 44 -17.99 11.32 3.69
CA LEU A 44 -16.92 12.20 4.16
C LEU A 44 -16.67 13.32 3.14
N ARG A 45 -16.88 14.57 3.55
CA ARG A 45 -16.62 15.76 2.73
C ARG A 45 -15.24 16.32 3.07
N VAL A 46 -14.22 15.86 2.35
CA VAL A 46 -12.83 16.29 2.56
C VAL A 46 -12.38 17.16 1.38
N PRO A 47 -11.83 18.37 1.62
CA PRO A 47 -11.30 19.21 0.55
C PRO A 47 -10.04 18.58 -0.06
N GLY A 48 -9.80 18.84 -1.37
CA GLY A 48 -8.67 18.28 -2.10
C GLY A 48 -7.30 18.62 -1.49
N GLY A 49 -7.19 19.79 -0.85
CA GLY A 49 -5.97 20.19 -0.14
C GLY A 49 -5.60 19.25 1.01
N LEU A 50 -6.58 18.81 1.81
CA LEU A 50 -6.34 17.83 2.88
C LEU A 50 -5.99 16.44 2.33
N VAL A 51 -6.57 16.06 1.18
CA VAL A 51 -6.20 14.80 0.52
C VAL A 51 -4.75 14.85 0.01
N ARG A 52 -4.32 15.98 -0.55
CA ARG A 52 -2.91 16.20 -0.95
C ARG A 52 -1.98 16.13 0.25
N LEU A 53 -2.33 16.81 1.35
CA LEU A 53 -1.55 16.77 2.57
C LEU A 53 -1.43 15.33 3.11
N GLY A 54 -2.54 14.59 3.16
CA GLY A 54 -2.52 13.17 3.52
C GLY A 54 -1.59 12.35 2.64
N GLY A 55 -1.63 12.55 1.33
CA GLY A 55 -0.72 11.90 0.38
C GLY A 55 0.75 12.26 0.63
N ALA A 56 1.05 13.52 0.93
CA ALA A 56 2.42 13.95 1.26
C ALA A 56 2.91 13.32 2.57
N VAL A 57 2.05 13.22 3.58
CA VAL A 57 2.35 12.53 4.85
C VAL A 57 2.61 11.04 4.61
N GLU A 58 1.82 10.35 3.79
CA GLU A 58 2.06 8.96 3.42
C GLU A 58 3.45 8.77 2.78
N VAL A 59 3.83 9.64 1.85
CA VAL A 59 5.17 9.60 1.22
C VAL A 59 6.27 9.83 2.27
N ALA A 60 6.10 10.81 3.16
CA ALA A 60 7.08 11.10 4.20
C ALA A 60 7.25 9.92 5.18
N ILE A 61 6.16 9.25 5.57
CA ILE A 61 6.18 8.04 6.40
C ILE A 61 6.96 6.93 5.69
N CYS A 62 6.73 6.72 4.40
CA CYS A 62 7.43 5.69 3.62
C CYS A 62 8.93 5.97 3.54
N ILE A 63 9.32 7.22 3.27
CA ILE A 63 10.72 7.64 3.24
C ILE A 63 11.35 7.39 4.63
N ALA A 64 10.69 7.79 5.71
CA ALA A 64 11.18 7.55 7.06
C ALA A 64 11.32 6.05 7.35
N ALA A 65 10.33 5.22 7.00
CA ALA A 65 10.36 3.78 7.22
C ALA A 65 11.53 3.11 6.49
N VAL A 66 11.79 3.49 5.26
CA VAL A 66 12.86 2.93 4.43
C VAL A 66 14.24 3.41 4.87
N LEU A 67 14.39 4.71 5.13
CA LEU A 67 15.70 5.27 5.49
C LEU A 67 16.15 4.92 6.90
N THR A 68 15.22 4.90 7.86
CA THR A 68 15.57 4.68 9.27
C THR A 68 15.37 3.24 9.73
N GLY A 69 14.46 2.48 9.08
CA GLY A 69 14.04 1.15 9.52
C GLY A 69 13.39 1.16 10.91
N SER A 70 12.86 2.31 11.34
CA SER A 70 12.34 2.49 12.68
C SER A 70 10.97 1.82 12.86
N TRP A 71 10.76 1.24 14.04
CA TRP A 71 9.50 0.57 14.38
C TRP A 71 8.27 1.48 14.30
N TRP A 72 8.40 2.77 14.69
CA TRP A 72 7.29 3.73 14.65
C TRP A 72 6.86 4.05 13.20
N ALA A 73 7.82 4.17 12.27
CA ALA A 73 7.51 4.40 10.86
C ALA A 73 6.85 3.15 10.23
N ALA A 74 7.31 1.95 10.57
CA ALA A 74 6.66 0.69 10.18
C ALA A 74 5.23 0.60 10.74
N ALA A 75 5.02 1.04 12.00
CA ALA A 75 3.69 1.10 12.62
C ALA A 75 2.75 2.06 11.88
N LEU A 76 3.24 3.22 11.44
CA LEU A 76 2.45 4.17 10.64
C LEU A 76 2.11 3.62 9.25
N VAL A 77 3.04 2.92 8.59
CA VAL A 77 2.74 2.20 7.32
C VAL A 77 1.65 1.17 7.56
N SER A 78 1.76 0.34 8.60
CA SER A 78 0.74 -0.66 8.96
C SER A 78 -0.62 -0.01 9.23
N ALA A 79 -0.65 1.06 10.04
CA ALA A 79 -1.88 1.79 10.37
C ALA A 79 -2.55 2.39 9.12
N SER A 80 -1.77 2.90 8.16
CA SER A 80 -2.30 3.41 6.90
C SER A 80 -3.04 2.32 6.11
N TYR A 81 -2.47 1.13 6.02
CA TYR A 81 -3.12 0.01 5.34
C TYR A 81 -4.35 -0.51 6.09
N LEU A 82 -4.33 -0.54 7.43
CA LEU A 82 -5.52 -0.85 8.21
C LEU A 82 -6.63 0.17 7.97
N ALA A 83 -6.30 1.46 7.94
CA ALA A 83 -7.27 2.50 7.61
C ALA A 83 -7.88 2.30 6.22
N PHE A 84 -7.07 1.92 5.22
CA PHE A 84 -7.56 1.59 3.87
C PHE A 84 -8.45 0.35 3.87
N ALA A 85 -8.08 -0.71 4.60
CA ALA A 85 -8.90 -1.91 4.71
C ALA A 85 -10.28 -1.59 5.32
N VAL A 86 -10.31 -0.82 6.40
CA VAL A 86 -11.55 -0.35 7.04
C VAL A 86 -12.36 0.52 6.08
N PHE A 87 -11.72 1.47 5.42
CA PHE A 87 -12.38 2.33 4.43
C PHE A 87 -13.07 1.51 3.33
N VAL A 88 -12.36 0.55 2.73
CA VAL A 88 -12.91 -0.32 1.68
C VAL A 88 -14.05 -1.19 2.22
N ALA A 89 -13.93 -1.72 3.45
CA ALA A 89 -14.97 -2.52 4.07
C ALA A 89 -16.25 -1.71 4.33
N VAL A 90 -16.11 -0.47 4.81
CA VAL A 90 -17.25 0.47 5.01
C VAL A 90 -17.89 0.83 3.69
N ALA A 91 -17.08 1.14 2.68
CA ALA A 91 -17.57 1.48 1.36
C ALA A 91 -18.38 0.35 0.73
N ARG A 92 -17.92 -0.89 0.87
CA ARG A 92 -18.69 -2.08 0.43
C ARG A 92 -20.04 -2.22 1.15
N ARG A 93 -20.05 -2.07 2.48
CA ARG A 93 -21.29 -2.21 3.27
C ARG A 93 -22.34 -1.15 2.92
N ARG A 94 -21.91 0.04 2.50
CA ARG A 94 -22.83 1.14 2.13
C ARG A 94 -23.36 1.03 0.70
N GLY A 95 -23.08 -0.07 -0.01
CA GLY A 95 -23.51 -0.24 -1.40
C GLY A 95 -22.93 0.81 -2.34
N GLY A 96 -21.88 1.49 -1.91
CA GLY A 96 -21.23 2.52 -2.67
C GLY A 96 -20.63 1.93 -3.93
N VAL A 97 -21.13 2.36 -5.10
CA VAL A 97 -20.37 2.30 -6.34
C VAL A 97 -19.20 3.26 -6.09
N LEU A 98 -18.12 2.74 -5.49
CA LEU A 98 -16.87 3.49 -5.45
C LEU A 98 -16.39 3.57 -6.89
N ALA A 99 -16.72 4.66 -7.54
CA ALA A 99 -15.93 5.12 -8.64
C ALA A 99 -14.50 5.22 -8.13
N SER A 100 -13.71 4.20 -8.39
CA SER A 100 -12.32 4.00 -7.99
C SER A 100 -12.04 4.00 -6.48
N CYS A 101 -11.46 2.91 -6.00
CA CYS A 101 -10.63 2.95 -4.81
C CYS A 101 -9.50 3.93 -5.11
N GLY A 102 -9.54 5.14 -4.52
CA GLY A 102 -8.63 6.25 -4.83
C GLY A 102 -7.14 5.97 -4.62
N CYS A 103 -6.78 4.70 -4.37
CA CYS A 103 -5.40 4.27 -4.16
C CYS A 103 -4.60 4.10 -5.45
N PHE A 104 -5.21 3.76 -6.61
CA PHE A 104 -4.48 3.50 -7.86
C PHE A 104 -5.17 4.07 -9.12
N GLY A 105 -5.83 5.21 -9.02
CA GLY A 105 -6.05 6.15 -10.12
C GLY A 105 -6.95 5.74 -11.30
N ARG A 106 -7.59 4.57 -11.32
CA ARG A 106 -8.58 4.23 -12.35
C ARG A 106 -10.00 4.35 -11.81
N ALA A 107 -10.79 5.19 -12.47
CA ALA A 107 -12.21 5.31 -12.25
C ALA A 107 -12.88 3.94 -12.53
N ASP A 108 -13.88 3.59 -11.73
CA ASP A 108 -14.87 2.56 -12.02
C ASP A 108 -14.59 1.11 -11.61
N THR A 109 -13.64 0.86 -10.69
CA THR A 109 -13.51 -0.49 -10.13
C THR A 109 -14.26 -0.60 -8.80
N PRO A 110 -15.29 -1.47 -8.69
CA PRO A 110 -16.01 -1.65 -7.44
C PRO A 110 -15.08 -2.21 -6.36
N PRO A 111 -15.25 -1.80 -5.08
CA PRO A 111 -14.46 -2.32 -3.98
C PRO A 111 -14.77 -3.80 -3.78
N THR A 112 -13.74 -4.64 -3.85
CA THR A 112 -13.86 -6.08 -3.69
C THR A 112 -13.27 -6.54 -2.36
N LEU A 113 -13.57 -7.77 -1.94
CA LEU A 113 -12.90 -8.39 -0.79
C LEU A 113 -11.39 -8.54 -1.01
N ALA A 114 -10.95 -8.67 -2.27
CA ALA A 114 -9.53 -8.69 -2.60
C ALA A 114 -8.82 -7.40 -2.14
N HIS A 115 -9.45 -6.23 -2.29
CA HIS A 115 -8.88 -4.98 -1.80
C HIS A 115 -8.70 -4.99 -0.27
N VAL A 116 -9.69 -5.51 0.46
CA VAL A 116 -9.58 -5.65 1.93
C VAL A 116 -8.45 -6.62 2.27
N GLY A 117 -8.42 -7.79 1.63
CA GLY A 117 -7.41 -8.82 1.86
C GLY A 117 -5.98 -8.34 1.60
N VAL A 118 -5.75 -7.68 0.47
CA VAL A 118 -4.43 -7.14 0.12
C VAL A 118 -3.99 -6.06 1.10
N ASN A 119 -4.89 -5.14 1.48
CA ASN A 119 -4.55 -4.12 2.47
C ASN A 119 -4.22 -4.75 3.84
N LEU A 120 -4.96 -5.78 4.27
CA LEU A 120 -4.65 -6.49 5.51
C LEU A 120 -3.32 -7.24 5.43
N LEU A 121 -3.00 -7.86 4.29
CA LEU A 121 -1.71 -8.52 4.07
C LEU A 121 -0.55 -7.53 4.14
N LEU A 122 -0.67 -6.37 3.50
CA LEU A 122 0.34 -5.32 3.55
C LEU A 122 0.47 -4.72 4.97
N ALA A 123 -0.64 -4.54 5.67
CA ALA A 123 -0.64 -4.11 7.07
C ALA A 123 0.11 -5.11 7.96
N THR A 124 -0.15 -6.41 7.80
CA THR A 124 0.50 -7.47 8.57
C THR A 124 1.99 -7.54 8.27
N GLY A 125 2.38 -7.42 6.98
CA GLY A 125 3.78 -7.37 6.58
C GLY A 125 4.54 -6.20 7.21
N ALA A 126 3.92 -5.02 7.24
CA ALA A 126 4.49 -3.85 7.92
C ALA A 126 4.49 -3.99 9.45
N ALA A 127 3.45 -4.61 10.04
CA ALA A 127 3.38 -4.89 11.48
C ALA A 127 4.49 -5.85 11.93
N GLY A 128 4.87 -6.83 11.11
CA GLY A 128 6.02 -7.69 11.39
C GLY A 128 7.32 -6.90 11.58
N ALA A 129 7.50 -5.82 10.83
CA ALA A 129 8.65 -4.93 10.96
C ALA A 129 8.61 -4.05 12.24
N VAL A 130 7.47 -3.93 12.91
CA VAL A 130 7.39 -3.30 14.24
C VAL A 130 8.01 -4.21 15.29
N ALA A 131 7.73 -5.50 15.23
CA ALA A 131 8.26 -6.50 16.18
C ALA A 131 9.74 -6.84 15.88
N LEU A 132 10.12 -6.85 14.60
CA LEU A 132 11.45 -7.19 14.12
C LEU A 132 11.97 -6.08 13.19
N PRO A 133 12.40 -4.92 13.74
CA PRO A 133 12.84 -3.78 12.95
C PRO A 133 13.96 -4.16 11.97
N PRO A 134 13.82 -3.87 10.67
CA PRO A 134 14.79 -4.32 9.66
C PRO A 134 16.10 -3.53 9.65
N GLY A 135 16.16 -2.40 10.34
CA GLY A 135 17.23 -1.44 10.21
C GLY A 135 17.07 -0.53 8.97
N SER A 136 18.02 0.37 8.78
CA SER A 136 17.99 1.29 7.63
C SER A 136 18.20 0.56 6.30
N LEU A 137 17.71 1.14 5.19
CA LEU A 137 17.91 0.56 3.85
C LEU A 137 19.38 0.28 3.56
N THR A 138 20.27 1.21 3.92
CA THR A 138 21.70 1.04 3.70
C THR A 138 22.25 -0.15 4.47
N SER A 139 21.90 -0.32 5.75
CA SER A 139 22.33 -1.46 6.56
C SER A 139 21.79 -2.79 6.00
N VAL A 140 20.54 -2.79 5.54
CA VAL A 140 19.92 -3.99 4.94
C VAL A 140 20.60 -4.37 3.63
N LEU A 141 20.88 -3.40 2.75
CA LEU A 141 21.55 -3.67 1.47
C LEU A 141 22.99 -4.13 1.64
N THR A 142 23.76 -3.53 2.57
CA THR A 142 25.15 -3.94 2.84
C THR A 142 25.25 -5.31 3.51
N ALA A 143 24.24 -5.68 4.32
CA ALA A 143 24.18 -6.99 4.97
C ALA A 143 23.64 -8.10 4.06
N SER A 144 22.97 -7.74 2.96
CA SER A 144 22.33 -8.68 2.04
C SER A 144 23.28 -9.21 0.98
N PRO A 145 23.17 -10.49 0.54
CA PRO A 145 23.93 -11.01 -0.57
C PRO A 145 23.77 -10.16 -1.84
N TRP A 146 24.86 -9.99 -2.58
CA TRP A 146 24.90 -9.21 -3.84
C TRP A 146 24.32 -7.80 -3.72
N GLY A 147 24.63 -7.10 -2.60
CA GLY A 147 24.17 -5.73 -2.37
C GLY A 147 22.65 -5.58 -2.30
N GLY A 148 21.96 -6.63 -1.89
CA GLY A 148 20.51 -6.62 -1.71
C GLY A 148 19.67 -6.79 -2.98
N VAL A 149 20.26 -7.10 -4.15
CA VAL A 149 19.51 -7.32 -5.40
C VAL A 149 18.39 -8.33 -5.27
N PRO A 150 18.56 -9.52 -4.66
CA PRO A 150 17.46 -10.47 -4.47
C PRO A 150 16.34 -9.92 -3.58
N LEU A 151 16.69 -9.16 -2.56
CA LEU A 151 15.70 -8.53 -1.67
C LEU A 151 14.87 -7.48 -2.41
N LEU A 152 15.53 -6.63 -3.20
CA LEU A 152 14.82 -5.63 -4.00
C LEU A 152 13.93 -6.27 -5.07
N ALA A 153 14.40 -7.33 -5.74
CA ALA A 153 13.61 -8.09 -6.71
C ALA A 153 12.38 -8.74 -6.04
N TYR A 154 12.56 -9.35 -4.87
CA TYR A 154 11.46 -9.90 -4.08
C TYR A 154 10.44 -8.82 -3.69
N SER A 155 10.91 -7.68 -3.17
CA SER A 155 10.04 -6.57 -2.76
C SER A 155 9.28 -5.98 -3.95
N ALA A 156 9.93 -5.82 -5.09
CA ALA A 156 9.31 -5.36 -6.33
C ALA A 156 8.27 -6.36 -6.84
N GLY A 157 8.57 -7.65 -6.78
CA GLY A 157 7.63 -8.72 -7.13
C GLY A 157 6.38 -8.71 -6.24
N CYS A 158 6.55 -8.60 -4.92
CA CYS A 158 5.44 -8.47 -3.97
C CYS A 158 4.60 -7.21 -4.25
N ALA A 159 5.24 -6.07 -4.51
CA ALA A 159 4.56 -4.83 -4.85
C ALA A 159 3.79 -4.95 -6.17
N ALA A 160 4.38 -5.56 -7.19
CA ALA A 160 3.72 -5.80 -8.48
C ALA A 160 2.50 -6.70 -8.32
N LEU A 161 2.62 -7.82 -7.59
CA LEU A 161 1.50 -8.73 -7.33
C LEU A 161 0.36 -8.04 -6.57
N ALA A 162 0.68 -7.26 -5.54
CA ALA A 162 -0.32 -6.49 -4.80
C ALA A 162 -0.98 -5.43 -5.70
N TYR A 163 -0.21 -4.74 -6.55
CA TYR A 163 -0.75 -3.81 -7.53
C TYR A 163 -1.71 -4.50 -8.51
N TYR A 164 -1.31 -5.64 -9.08
CA TYR A 164 -2.18 -6.42 -9.98
C TYR A 164 -3.46 -6.89 -9.28
N ALA A 165 -3.36 -7.35 -8.04
CA ALA A 165 -4.51 -7.76 -7.25
C ALA A 165 -5.48 -6.60 -6.96
N LEU A 166 -4.97 -5.39 -6.79
CA LEU A 166 -5.78 -4.19 -6.54
C LEU A 166 -6.32 -3.54 -7.82
N ALA A 167 -5.56 -3.55 -8.91
CA ALA A 167 -5.89 -2.79 -10.11
C ALA A 167 -6.49 -3.65 -11.24
N VAL A 168 -6.09 -4.91 -11.39
CA VAL A 168 -6.43 -5.74 -12.55
C VAL A 168 -7.48 -6.80 -12.22
N LEU A 169 -7.32 -7.53 -11.11
CA LEU A 169 -8.26 -8.59 -10.73
C LEU A 169 -9.73 -8.14 -10.67
N PRO A 170 -10.07 -6.99 -10.08
CA PRO A 170 -11.45 -6.53 -10.02
C PRO A 170 -12.06 -6.23 -11.39
N MET A 171 -11.24 -5.83 -12.37
CA MET A 171 -11.71 -5.59 -13.74
C MET A 171 -12.09 -6.89 -14.44
N LEU A 172 -11.29 -7.95 -14.26
CA LEU A 172 -11.57 -9.25 -14.85
C LEU A 172 -12.84 -9.88 -14.24
N ALA A 173 -13.09 -9.66 -12.95
CA ALA A 173 -14.28 -10.14 -12.26
C ALA A 173 -15.56 -9.35 -12.62
N ALA A 174 -15.44 -8.12 -13.12
CA ALA A 174 -16.56 -7.26 -13.51
C ALA A 174 -17.01 -7.48 -14.97
N THR A 175 -16.27 -8.23 -15.78
CA THR A 175 -16.65 -8.54 -17.17
C THR A 175 -17.68 -9.67 -17.16
N PRO A 176 -18.96 -9.45 -17.54
CA PRO A 176 -19.92 -10.54 -17.61
C PRO A 176 -19.46 -11.57 -18.65
N PRO A 177 -19.65 -12.89 -18.40
CA PRO A 177 -19.38 -13.90 -19.42
C PRO A 177 -20.21 -13.57 -20.66
N GLY A 178 -19.53 -13.50 -21.82
CA GLY A 178 -20.10 -13.06 -23.06
C GLY A 178 -21.44 -13.73 -23.34
N ARG A 179 -22.46 -12.93 -23.61
CA ARG A 179 -23.65 -13.40 -24.30
C ARG A 179 -23.18 -13.81 -25.70
N SER A 180 -22.97 -15.10 -25.89
CA SER A 180 -22.99 -15.69 -27.20
C SER A 180 -24.39 -15.56 -27.76
N SER A 181 -24.59 -14.59 -28.63
CA SER A 181 -25.74 -14.52 -29.56
C SER A 181 -25.61 -15.56 -30.62
#